data_4710ab9005ab37a83770477683e37468
#
_entry.id   4710ab9005ab37a83770477683e37468
#
_cell.length_a   1.000
_cell.length_b   1.000
_cell.length_c   1.000
_cell.angle_alpha   90.00
_cell.angle_beta   90.00
_cell.angle_gamma   90.00
#
_symmetry.space_group_name_H-M   'P 1'
#
loop_
_entity.id
_entity.type
_entity.pdbx_description
1 polymer ?
#
loop_
_entity_poly.entity_id
_entity_poly.type
_entity_poly.pdbx_seq_one_letter_code
_entity_poly.pdbx_strand_id
1 'polypeptide(L)'
;MKDKVELFGNVAHNNVLRIERVLKMLERTEDSLVFITSAAGANLESFEKLVLEESNGPLLSGTLMNFVEIGMCGNLIVKGGTPNVTGLANEMTDLYARKNRDYGNSFDKSMDKFGLVVSAIRIGDKVNRLQSLVAKKGEAQVKDESIADTFMDLACYAIMTHMWLVGVEQIAEEEEE
;
A
#
# COMPACT_ATOMS: atom_id res chain seq x y z
N MET A 1 18.26 15.57 -3.84
CA MET A 1 16.94 14.92 -3.60
C MET A 1 16.83 13.71 -4.52
N LYS A 2 16.73 12.48 -3.99
CA LYS A 2 16.51 11.30 -4.83
C LYS A 2 15.22 11.47 -5.62
N ASP A 3 15.21 11.01 -6.87
CA ASP A 3 13.99 10.99 -7.67
C ASP A 3 12.91 10.18 -6.91
N LYS A 4 11.74 10.77 -6.70
CA LYS A 4 10.62 10.13 -6.00
C LYS A 4 10.19 8.82 -6.67
N VAL A 5 10.34 8.71 -7.99
CA VAL A 5 10.04 7.48 -8.74
C VAL A 5 11.05 6.39 -8.37
N GLU A 6 12.34 6.73 -8.29
CA GLU A 6 13.38 5.81 -7.84
C GLU A 6 13.13 5.35 -6.39
N LEU A 7 12.79 6.28 -5.50
CA LEU A 7 12.50 5.95 -4.11
C LEU A 7 11.29 5.01 -3.99
N PHE A 8 10.19 5.30 -4.71
CA PHE A 8 9.01 4.43 -4.77
C PHE A 8 9.38 3.02 -5.24
N GLY A 9 10.14 2.92 -6.35
CA GLY A 9 10.61 1.66 -6.88
C GLY A 9 11.46 0.88 -5.89
N ASN A 10 12.36 1.53 -5.18
CA ASN A 10 13.19 0.90 -4.16
C ASN A 10 12.35 0.31 -3.02
N VAL A 11 11.35 1.03 -2.51
CA VAL A 11 10.43 0.51 -1.48
C VAL A 11 9.66 -0.69 -1.99
N ALA A 12 9.11 -0.64 -3.21
CA ALA A 12 8.38 -1.76 -3.81
C ALA A 12 9.29 -3.00 -3.97
N HIS A 13 10.53 -2.83 -4.45
CA HIS A 13 11.46 -3.94 -4.67
C HIS A 13 12.05 -4.53 -3.38
N ASN A 14 12.23 -3.74 -2.35
CA ASN A 14 12.75 -4.23 -1.06
C ASN A 14 11.83 -5.28 -0.41
N ASN A 15 10.56 -5.33 -0.79
CA ASN A 15 9.59 -6.29 -0.27
C ASN A 15 9.48 -7.58 -1.12
N VAL A 16 10.12 -7.66 -2.30
CA VAL A 16 9.95 -8.79 -3.24
C VAL A 16 10.20 -10.14 -2.58
N LEU A 17 11.34 -10.34 -1.92
CA LEU A 17 11.69 -11.64 -1.31
C LEU A 17 10.71 -12.05 -0.19
N ARG A 18 10.21 -11.07 0.56
CA ARG A 18 9.24 -11.32 1.63
C ARG A 18 7.89 -11.73 1.05
N ILE A 19 7.44 -11.02 0.02
CA ILE A 19 6.20 -11.34 -0.71
C ILE A 19 6.26 -12.71 -1.36
N GLU A 20 7.39 -13.07 -2.00
CA GLU A 20 7.58 -14.41 -2.57
C GLU A 20 7.46 -15.53 -1.54
N ARG A 21 7.98 -15.31 -0.31
CA ARG A 21 7.84 -16.27 0.79
C ARG A 21 6.39 -16.42 1.23
N VAL A 22 5.69 -15.31 1.40
CA VAL A 22 4.25 -15.31 1.77
C VAL A 22 3.43 -16.04 0.72
N LEU A 23 3.63 -15.75 -0.57
CA LEU A 23 2.92 -16.40 -1.67
C LEU A 23 3.19 -17.91 -1.78
N LYS A 24 4.38 -18.37 -1.37
CA LYS A 24 4.70 -19.81 -1.28
C LYS A 24 3.95 -20.51 -0.14
N MET A 25 3.64 -19.79 0.93
CA MET A 25 2.89 -20.33 2.08
C MET A 25 1.38 -20.33 1.83
N LEU A 26 0.90 -19.46 0.97
CA LEU A 26 -0.52 -19.33 0.63
C LEU A 26 -0.85 -20.19 -0.60
N GLU A 27 -1.90 -21.02 -0.50
CA GLU A 27 -2.35 -21.89 -1.61
C GLU A 27 -3.05 -21.10 -2.73
N ARG A 28 -3.15 -19.79 -2.63
CA ARG A 28 -3.78 -18.86 -3.59
C ARG A 28 -5.21 -19.27 -3.96
N THR A 29 -6.00 -19.57 -2.96
CA THR A 29 -7.40 -19.92 -2.99
C THR A 29 -8.29 -18.72 -2.60
N GLU A 30 -9.61 -18.89 -2.67
CA GLU A 30 -10.55 -17.92 -2.08
C GLU A 30 -10.30 -17.71 -0.59
N ASP A 31 -9.94 -18.77 0.16
CA ASP A 31 -9.59 -18.67 1.58
C ASP A 31 -8.36 -17.81 1.82
N SER A 32 -7.38 -17.83 0.89
CA SER A 32 -6.22 -16.94 0.94
C SER A 32 -6.62 -15.47 0.79
N LEU A 33 -7.59 -15.15 -0.07
CA LEU A 33 -8.12 -13.78 -0.20
C LEU A 33 -8.88 -13.34 1.06
N VAL A 34 -9.68 -14.22 1.64
CA VAL A 34 -10.36 -13.95 2.91
C VAL A 34 -9.34 -13.68 4.02
N PHE A 35 -8.29 -14.50 4.12
CA PHE A 35 -7.22 -14.32 5.08
C PHE A 35 -6.51 -12.98 4.92
N ILE A 36 -6.08 -12.64 3.69
CA ILE A 36 -5.37 -11.40 3.38
C ILE A 36 -6.23 -10.16 3.66
N THR A 37 -7.52 -10.19 3.30
CA THR A 37 -8.42 -9.06 3.57
C THR A 37 -8.76 -8.91 5.05
N SER A 38 -8.82 -10.00 5.80
CA SER A 38 -8.96 -9.97 7.25
C SER A 38 -7.71 -9.39 7.92
N ALA A 39 -6.52 -9.79 7.45
CA ALA A 39 -5.25 -9.21 7.89
C ALA A 39 -5.17 -7.71 7.58
N ALA A 40 -5.67 -7.28 6.40
CA ALA A 40 -5.76 -5.85 6.06
C ALA A 40 -6.63 -5.07 7.05
N GLY A 41 -7.78 -5.62 7.45
CA GLY A 41 -8.66 -5.01 8.45
C GLY A 41 -8.00 -4.84 9.81
N ALA A 42 -7.38 -5.90 10.33
CA ALA A 42 -6.66 -5.84 11.61
C ALA A 42 -5.47 -4.85 11.57
N ASN A 43 -4.77 -4.79 10.44
CA ASN A 43 -3.68 -3.83 10.24
C ASN A 43 -4.21 -2.39 10.13
N LEU A 44 -5.42 -2.18 9.58
CA LEU A 44 -6.07 -0.87 9.50
C LEU A 44 -6.41 -0.34 10.90
N GLU A 45 -7.02 -1.16 11.75
CA GLU A 45 -7.31 -0.78 13.15
C GLU A 45 -6.04 -0.32 13.88
N SER A 46 -4.93 -1.05 13.69
CA SER A 46 -3.64 -0.70 14.28
C SER A 46 -3.09 0.62 13.70
N PHE A 47 -3.21 0.81 12.39
CA PHE A 47 -2.74 2.01 11.70
C PHE A 47 -3.53 3.24 12.12
N GLU A 48 -4.87 3.16 12.12
CA GLU A 48 -5.74 4.25 12.54
C GLU A 48 -5.47 4.68 13.98
N LYS A 49 -5.24 3.72 14.88
CA LYS A 49 -4.86 4.00 16.25
C LYS A 49 -3.55 4.79 16.32
N LEU A 50 -2.51 4.35 15.59
CA LEU A 50 -1.22 5.05 15.54
C LEU A 50 -1.37 6.48 15.00
N VAL A 51 -2.20 6.68 13.97
CA VAL A 51 -2.48 8.01 13.39
C VAL A 51 -3.19 8.92 14.40
N LEU A 52 -4.19 8.40 15.12
CA LEU A 52 -4.93 9.17 16.14
C LEU A 52 -4.08 9.49 17.37
N GLU A 53 -3.13 8.64 17.71
CA GLU A 53 -2.17 8.86 18.80
C GLU A 53 -0.98 9.74 18.38
N GLU A 54 -0.99 10.26 17.14
CA GLU A 54 0.11 11.02 16.54
C GLU A 54 1.47 10.29 16.62
N SER A 55 1.41 8.95 16.63
CA SER A 55 2.59 8.11 16.68
C SER A 55 3.38 8.20 15.40
N ASN A 56 4.70 8.20 15.51
CA ASN A 56 5.62 8.16 14.39
C ASN A 56 6.67 7.05 14.60
N GLY A 57 7.55 6.87 13.63
CA GLY A 57 8.69 5.98 13.74
C GLY A 57 8.44 4.52 13.32
N PRO A 58 9.24 3.56 13.84
CA PRO A 58 9.35 2.21 13.28
C PRO A 58 8.03 1.41 13.26
N LEU A 59 7.15 1.61 14.24
CA LEU A 59 5.89 0.87 14.33
C LEU A 59 4.92 1.30 13.21
N LEU A 60 4.82 2.61 12.96
CA LEU A 60 4.02 3.14 11.87
C LEU A 60 4.57 2.70 10.51
N SER A 61 5.88 2.79 10.30
CA SER A 61 6.54 2.28 9.09
C SER A 61 6.31 0.78 8.89
N GLY A 62 6.38 -0.03 9.96
CA GLY A 62 6.09 -1.45 9.91
C GLY A 62 4.66 -1.76 9.48
N THR A 63 3.69 -1.00 10.00
CA THR A 63 2.28 -1.14 9.63
C THR A 63 2.04 -0.80 8.16
N LEU A 64 2.71 0.24 7.65
CA LEU A 64 2.67 0.59 6.22
C LEU A 64 3.27 -0.51 5.34
N MET A 65 4.40 -1.10 5.73
CA MET A 65 5.01 -2.21 4.98
C MET A 65 4.10 -3.46 4.96
N ASN A 66 3.34 -3.72 6.02
CA ASN A 66 2.32 -4.77 6.00
C ASN A 66 1.25 -4.52 4.93
N PHE A 67 0.79 -3.27 4.74
CA PHE A 67 -0.15 -2.95 3.65
C PHE A 67 0.48 -3.13 2.27
N VAL A 68 1.76 -2.83 2.10
CA VAL A 68 2.48 -3.11 0.84
C VAL A 68 2.44 -4.60 0.52
N GLU A 69 2.77 -5.45 1.50
CA GLU A 69 2.75 -6.90 1.33
C GLU A 69 1.34 -7.43 1.05
N ILE A 70 0.36 -7.01 1.84
CA ILE A 70 -1.05 -7.38 1.68
C ILE A 70 -1.52 -6.99 0.27
N GLY A 71 -1.24 -5.77 -0.17
CA GLY A 71 -1.65 -5.27 -1.47
C GLY A 71 -0.99 -6.03 -2.62
N MET A 72 0.32 -6.26 -2.57
CA MET A 72 1.03 -6.98 -3.62
C MET A 72 0.65 -8.48 -3.65
N CYS A 73 0.55 -9.14 -2.49
CA CYS A 73 0.09 -10.54 -2.43
C CYS A 73 -1.34 -10.69 -2.96
N GLY A 74 -2.27 -9.84 -2.52
CA GLY A 74 -3.65 -9.88 -2.95
C GLY A 74 -3.82 -9.65 -4.45
N ASN A 75 -3.09 -8.68 -5.02
CA ASN A 75 -3.07 -8.44 -6.47
C ASN A 75 -2.64 -9.69 -7.25
N LEU A 76 -1.54 -10.33 -6.83
CA LEU A 76 -1.00 -11.52 -7.51
C LEU A 76 -1.90 -12.76 -7.33
N ILE A 77 -2.58 -12.91 -6.19
CA ILE A 77 -3.54 -13.99 -5.97
C ILE A 77 -4.75 -13.82 -6.90
N VAL A 78 -5.31 -12.62 -6.99
CA VAL A 78 -6.46 -12.33 -7.86
C VAL A 78 -6.12 -12.50 -9.33
N LYS A 79 -4.94 -12.02 -9.77
CA LYS A 79 -4.47 -12.20 -11.16
C LYS A 79 -4.24 -13.67 -11.52
N GLY A 80 -3.93 -14.51 -10.55
CA GLY A 80 -3.64 -15.93 -10.78
C GLY A 80 -2.35 -16.18 -11.56
N GLY A 81 -2.19 -17.41 -12.06
CA GLY A 81 -1.01 -17.81 -12.82
C GLY A 81 0.29 -17.88 -11.96
N THR A 82 1.45 -17.84 -12.60
CA THR A 82 2.74 -17.82 -11.90
C THR A 82 3.00 -16.42 -11.37
N PRO A 83 3.26 -16.24 -10.04
CA PRO A 83 3.50 -14.92 -9.50
C PRO A 83 4.78 -14.29 -10.06
N ASN A 84 4.67 -13.07 -10.54
CA ASN A 84 5.80 -12.24 -10.95
C ASN A 84 5.87 -11.01 -10.05
N VAL A 85 6.47 -11.17 -8.87
CA VAL A 85 6.52 -10.09 -7.86
C VAL A 85 7.35 -8.91 -8.34
N THR A 86 8.50 -9.17 -8.96
CA THR A 86 9.35 -8.13 -9.55
C THR A 86 8.62 -7.38 -10.68
N GLY A 87 7.90 -8.11 -11.53
CA GLY A 87 7.08 -7.49 -12.58
C GLY A 87 5.99 -6.58 -12.02
N LEU A 88 5.34 -6.99 -10.93
CA LEU A 88 4.35 -6.16 -10.24
C LEU A 88 4.98 -4.90 -9.64
N ALA A 89 6.15 -5.01 -9.01
CA ALA A 89 6.87 -3.85 -8.47
C ALA A 89 7.22 -2.83 -9.57
N ASN A 90 7.65 -3.30 -10.75
CA ASN A 90 7.89 -2.45 -11.92
C ASN A 90 6.58 -1.79 -12.41
N GLU A 91 5.49 -2.56 -12.56
CA GLU A 91 4.17 -2.06 -12.97
C GLU A 91 3.68 -0.94 -12.03
N MET A 92 3.82 -1.14 -10.72
CA MET A 92 3.47 -0.14 -9.70
C MET A 92 4.32 1.12 -9.81
N THR A 93 5.63 0.98 -10.04
CA THR A 93 6.56 2.11 -10.20
C THR A 93 6.21 2.94 -11.42
N ASP A 94 5.93 2.28 -12.55
CA ASP A 94 5.50 2.95 -13.78
C ASP A 94 4.13 3.65 -13.62
N LEU A 95 3.21 3.01 -12.91
CA LEU A 95 1.90 3.60 -12.61
C LEU A 95 2.05 4.84 -11.72
N TYR A 96 2.87 4.75 -10.67
CA TYR A 96 3.17 5.89 -9.81
C TYR A 96 3.77 7.05 -10.60
N ALA A 97 4.76 6.79 -11.47
CA ALA A 97 5.40 7.82 -12.29
C ALA A 97 4.39 8.56 -13.19
N ARG A 98 3.47 7.81 -13.84
CA ARG A 98 2.41 8.40 -14.67
C ARG A 98 1.42 9.22 -13.84
N LYS A 99 0.86 8.62 -12.77
CA LYS A 99 -0.13 9.30 -11.90
C LYS A 99 0.49 10.54 -11.24
N ASN A 100 1.72 10.46 -10.74
CA ASN A 100 2.38 11.60 -10.11
C ASN A 100 2.60 12.77 -11.07
N ARG A 101 2.90 12.49 -12.34
CA ARG A 101 2.99 13.51 -13.40
C ARG A 101 1.65 14.18 -13.67
N ASP A 102 0.58 13.36 -13.80
CA ASP A 102 -0.76 13.87 -14.14
C ASP A 102 -1.38 14.66 -12.98
N TYR A 103 -1.21 14.21 -11.75
CA TYR A 103 -1.79 14.82 -10.56
C TYR A 103 -0.89 15.85 -9.87
N GLY A 104 0.34 16.08 -10.36
CA GLY A 104 1.24 17.13 -9.86
C GLY A 104 1.56 16.99 -8.38
N ASN A 105 1.86 15.79 -7.92
CA ASN A 105 2.22 15.48 -6.53
C ASN A 105 1.12 15.85 -5.51
N SER A 106 -0.15 15.68 -5.89
CA SER A 106 -1.29 16.09 -5.07
C SER A 106 -1.41 15.33 -3.75
N PHE A 107 -0.93 14.08 -3.70
CA PHE A 107 -0.93 13.29 -2.47
C PHE A 107 -0.05 13.92 -1.39
N ASP A 108 1.22 14.23 -1.71
CA ASP A 108 2.14 14.85 -0.75
C ASP A 108 1.62 16.23 -0.31
N LYS A 109 1.11 17.05 -1.22
CA LYS A 109 0.48 18.33 -0.87
C LYS A 109 -0.68 18.19 0.13
N SER A 110 -1.43 17.11 0.03
CA SER A 110 -2.51 16.81 0.98
C SER A 110 -1.94 16.33 2.32
N MET A 111 -0.88 15.50 2.28
CA MET A 111 -0.18 15.04 3.48
C MET A 111 0.47 16.21 4.23
N ASP A 112 1.14 17.13 3.52
CA ASP A 112 1.76 18.34 4.11
C ASP A 112 0.74 19.24 4.80
N LYS A 113 -0.50 19.28 4.27
CA LYS A 113 -1.57 20.13 4.80
C LYS A 113 -2.37 19.50 5.94
N PHE A 114 -2.62 18.20 5.86
CA PHE A 114 -3.58 17.51 6.73
C PHE A 114 -2.97 16.32 7.50
N GLY A 115 -1.68 16.04 7.28
CA GLY A 115 -0.96 14.97 7.97
C GLY A 115 -1.45 13.56 7.61
N LEU A 116 -1.14 12.62 8.49
CA LEU A 116 -1.40 11.19 8.31
C LEU A 116 -2.88 10.81 8.18
N VAL A 117 -3.80 11.68 8.58
CA VAL A 117 -5.24 11.47 8.40
C VAL A 117 -5.61 11.24 6.94
N VAL A 118 -4.92 11.92 6.00
CA VAL A 118 -5.11 11.70 4.55
C VAL A 118 -4.83 10.25 4.18
N SER A 119 -3.73 9.71 4.68
CA SER A 119 -3.35 8.32 4.43
C SER A 119 -4.35 7.34 5.07
N ALA A 120 -4.79 7.59 6.30
CA ALA A 120 -5.77 6.75 6.99
C ALA A 120 -7.08 6.66 6.19
N ILE A 121 -7.57 7.76 5.66
CA ILE A 121 -8.76 7.78 4.80
C ILE A 121 -8.53 6.98 3.52
N ARG A 122 -7.42 7.22 2.79
CA ARG A 122 -7.14 6.55 1.50
C ARG A 122 -6.94 5.06 1.65
N ILE A 123 -6.18 4.64 2.66
CA ILE A 123 -5.94 3.22 2.96
C ILE A 123 -7.23 2.57 3.46
N GLY A 124 -7.97 3.23 4.36
CA GLY A 124 -9.24 2.76 4.89
C GLY A 124 -10.27 2.49 3.80
N ASP A 125 -10.43 3.41 2.84
CA ASP A 125 -11.32 3.24 1.69
C ASP A 125 -10.99 1.95 0.90
N LYS A 126 -9.70 1.68 0.67
CA LYS A 126 -9.28 0.48 -0.08
C LYS A 126 -9.49 -0.80 0.72
N VAL A 127 -9.18 -0.81 2.02
CA VAL A 127 -9.41 -1.96 2.89
C VAL A 127 -10.90 -2.28 3.00
N ASN A 128 -11.74 -1.29 3.28
CA ASN A 128 -13.20 -1.46 3.38
C ASN A 128 -13.81 -1.97 2.06
N ARG A 129 -13.33 -1.46 0.91
CA ARG A 129 -13.73 -1.96 -0.40
C ARG A 129 -13.34 -3.42 -0.60
N LEU A 130 -12.09 -3.80 -0.29
CA LEU A 130 -11.61 -5.18 -0.40
C LEU A 130 -12.46 -6.14 0.45
N GLN A 131 -12.71 -5.80 1.70
CA GLN A 131 -13.56 -6.61 2.59
C GLN A 131 -14.96 -6.78 2.03
N SER A 132 -15.56 -5.71 1.51
CA SER A 132 -16.89 -5.75 0.89
C SER A 132 -16.93 -6.63 -0.35
N LEU A 133 -15.93 -6.52 -1.25
CA LEU A 133 -15.88 -7.28 -2.49
C LEU A 133 -15.59 -8.76 -2.25
N VAL A 134 -14.69 -9.10 -1.32
CA VAL A 134 -14.38 -10.49 -0.98
C VAL A 134 -15.59 -11.15 -0.31
N ALA A 135 -16.28 -10.47 0.62
CA ALA A 135 -17.50 -10.98 1.25
C ALA A 135 -18.64 -11.25 0.24
N LYS A 136 -18.71 -10.48 -0.85
CA LYS A 136 -19.67 -10.65 -1.95
C LYS A 136 -19.17 -11.56 -3.08
N LYS A 137 -18.13 -12.35 -2.85
CA LYS A 137 -17.49 -13.23 -3.84
C LYS A 137 -17.12 -12.53 -5.14
N GLY A 138 -16.68 -11.29 -5.06
CA GLY A 138 -16.20 -10.52 -6.21
C GLY A 138 -17.27 -9.94 -7.13
N GLU A 139 -18.54 -9.97 -6.78
CA GLU A 139 -19.62 -9.33 -7.53
C GLU A 139 -19.54 -7.79 -7.42
N ALA A 140 -18.57 -7.21 -8.13
CA ALA A 140 -18.43 -5.76 -8.21
C ALA A 140 -19.50 -5.16 -9.14
N GLN A 141 -20.28 -4.21 -8.64
CA GLN A 141 -21.24 -3.44 -9.45
C GLN A 141 -20.52 -2.42 -10.36
N VAL A 142 -19.37 -1.91 -9.91
CA VAL A 142 -18.52 -0.99 -10.66
C VAL A 142 -17.49 -1.79 -11.43
N LYS A 143 -17.59 -1.78 -12.75
CA LYS A 143 -16.75 -2.60 -13.65
C LYS A 143 -15.37 -2.00 -13.93
N ASP A 144 -15.20 -0.70 -13.68
CA ASP A 144 -14.00 0.05 -14.07
C ASP A 144 -12.85 -0.08 -13.06
N GLU A 145 -13.08 -0.70 -11.91
CA GLU A 145 -12.06 -0.90 -10.88
C GLU A 145 -12.13 -2.32 -10.33
N SER A 146 -11.17 -3.16 -10.71
CA SER A 146 -11.10 -4.56 -10.28
C SER A 146 -10.62 -4.70 -8.83
N ILE A 147 -10.83 -5.89 -8.24
CA ILE A 147 -10.25 -6.25 -6.92
C ILE A 147 -8.72 -6.15 -6.99
N ALA A 148 -8.10 -6.57 -8.10
CA ALA A 148 -6.66 -6.48 -8.29
C ALA A 148 -6.16 -5.03 -8.28
N ASP A 149 -6.89 -4.09 -8.90
CA ASP A 149 -6.56 -2.67 -8.88
C ASP A 149 -6.69 -2.08 -7.47
N THR A 150 -7.71 -2.51 -6.71
CA THR A 150 -7.87 -2.06 -5.32
C THR A 150 -6.72 -2.52 -4.42
N PHE A 151 -6.23 -3.75 -4.59
CA PHE A 151 -5.04 -4.23 -3.91
C PHE A 151 -3.77 -3.45 -4.32
N MET A 152 -3.62 -3.15 -5.62
CA MET A 152 -2.51 -2.32 -6.10
C MET A 152 -2.56 -0.91 -5.52
N ASP A 153 -3.72 -0.27 -5.51
CA ASP A 153 -3.90 1.05 -4.91
C ASP A 153 -3.58 1.07 -3.41
N LEU A 154 -3.98 0.03 -2.66
CA LEU A 154 -3.63 -0.12 -1.25
C LEU A 154 -2.11 -0.10 -1.05
N ALA A 155 -1.36 -0.91 -1.80
CA ALA A 155 0.10 -0.94 -1.74
C ALA A 155 0.71 0.41 -2.14
N CYS A 156 0.20 1.05 -3.20
CA CYS A 156 0.70 2.35 -3.65
C CYS A 156 0.52 3.45 -2.59
N TYR A 157 -0.66 3.55 -1.96
CA TYR A 157 -0.88 4.52 -0.89
C TYR A 157 0.02 4.27 0.32
N ALA A 158 0.25 3.01 0.69
CA ALA A 158 1.17 2.67 1.78
C ALA A 158 2.61 3.06 1.47
N ILE A 159 3.10 2.82 0.24
CA ILE A 159 4.45 3.25 -0.20
C ILE A 159 4.55 4.78 -0.18
N MET A 160 3.58 5.49 -0.76
CA MET A 160 3.59 6.96 -0.79
C MET A 160 3.60 7.56 0.61
N THR A 161 2.83 6.99 1.55
CA THR A 161 2.81 7.42 2.94
C THR A 161 4.16 7.20 3.62
N HIS A 162 4.77 6.02 3.42
CA HIS A 162 6.08 5.71 3.96
C HIS A 162 7.16 6.67 3.42
N MET A 163 7.14 6.97 2.13
CA MET A 163 8.06 7.94 1.52
C MET A 163 7.91 9.34 2.12
N TRP A 164 6.67 9.77 2.38
CA TRP A 164 6.41 11.07 3.01
C TRP A 164 6.94 11.09 4.45
N LEU A 165 6.71 10.04 5.25
CA LEU A 165 7.24 9.92 6.62
C LEU A 165 8.75 10.03 6.67
N VAL A 166 9.46 9.26 5.83
CA VAL A 166 10.93 9.30 5.76
C VAL A 166 11.43 10.69 5.36
N GLY A 167 10.71 11.38 4.45
CA GLY A 167 11.05 12.76 4.07
C GLY A 167 10.90 13.75 5.22
N VAL A 168 9.87 13.61 6.04
CA VAL A 168 9.65 14.48 7.23
C VAL A 168 10.70 14.21 8.31
N GLU A 169 11.04 12.94 8.58
CA GLU A 169 12.07 12.57 9.55
C GLU A 169 13.45 13.15 9.16
N GLN A 170 13.83 13.09 7.88
CA GLN A 170 15.09 13.65 7.39
C GLN A 170 15.17 15.17 7.54
N ILE A 171 14.06 15.90 7.32
CA ILE A 171 14.02 17.35 7.49
C ILE A 171 14.17 17.72 8.97
N ALA A 172 13.52 17.00 9.88
CA ALA A 172 13.62 17.25 11.31
C ALA A 172 15.04 17.03 11.85
N GLU A 173 15.74 15.99 11.38
CA GLU A 173 17.14 15.73 11.74
C GLU A 173 18.09 16.85 11.24
N GLU A 174 17.86 17.39 10.02
CA GLU A 174 18.67 18.48 9.46
C GLU A 174 18.44 19.83 10.16
N GLU A 175 17.29 20.04 10.81
CA GLU A 175 16.99 21.28 11.57
C GLU A 175 17.55 21.25 13.02
N GLU A 176 17.90 20.07 13.55
CA GLU A 176 18.48 19.90 14.87
C GLU A 176 20.02 19.96 14.88
N GLU A 177 20.68 19.91 13.71
CA GLU A 177 22.15 20.06 13.53
C GLU A 177 22.55 21.55 13.30
#